data_ca1a669ff4768ffdcd37c9a317fc4669
#
_entry.id   ca1a669ff4768ffdcd37c9a317fc4669
#
_cell.length_a   1.000
_cell.length_b   1.000
_cell.length_c   1.000
_cell.angle_alpha   90.00
_cell.angle_beta   90.00
_cell.angle_gamma   90.00
#
_symmetry.space_group_name_H-M   'P 1'
#
loop_
_entity.id
_entity.type
_entity.pdbx_description
1 polymer ?
#
loop_
_entity_poly.entity_id
_entity_poly.type
_entity_poly.pdbx_seq_one_letter_code
_entity_poly.pdbx_strand_id
1 'polypeptide(L)'
;MGTLSACGGVEEPAPQGDPVKVALGAASGTGAVQAGDRLRVTAKGGVLTEVTVTDPRGQQLPGGLGNGGTTWTSRTKAAPDTKYSLVARTKNAQGGVGAAKESLTTARAARLNTLTAGPGSPGTVVGAGRPLALTFDFPVTDRAAVERRLSVTSGGRTAGSWHWGKDRSGRDRVDWRPAQQWKPGTHVTLRAALGGVYSGGGRYFADDYDLNFTIGRSCTDSDMGRDCGKVQVSDPVEVTAPSERGEDNRTTGIGDWHDG
;
A
#
# COMPACT_ATOMS: atom_id res chain seq x y z
N MET A 1 -52.68 -20.34 40.83
CA MET A 1 -52.86 -20.04 39.42
C MET A 1 -51.60 -19.37 38.95
N GLY A 2 -50.69 -20.11 38.32
CA GLY A 2 -49.44 -19.58 37.78
C GLY A 2 -49.50 -19.64 36.27
N THR A 3 -49.38 -18.49 35.64
CA THR A 3 -49.31 -18.35 34.19
C THR A 3 -47.87 -18.50 33.72
N LEU A 4 -47.56 -19.56 33.01
CA LEU A 4 -46.32 -19.77 32.28
C LEU A 4 -46.35 -18.89 31.04
N SER A 5 -45.49 -17.85 31.00
CA SER A 5 -45.22 -17.07 29.81
C SER A 5 -44.22 -17.87 28.95
N ALA A 6 -44.69 -18.41 27.83
CA ALA A 6 -43.82 -18.99 26.80
C ALA A 6 -43.15 -17.86 26.04
N CYS A 7 -41.81 -17.71 26.19
CA CYS A 7 -41.01 -16.93 25.27
C CYS A 7 -40.93 -17.68 23.94
N GLY A 8 -41.69 -17.21 22.95
CA GLY A 8 -41.56 -17.65 21.57
C GLY A 8 -40.24 -17.14 21.01
N GLY A 9 -39.22 -18.01 20.92
CA GLY A 9 -38.04 -17.77 20.12
C GLY A 9 -38.45 -17.65 18.66
N VAL A 10 -38.18 -16.53 18.04
CA VAL A 10 -38.30 -16.38 16.59
C VAL A 10 -37.18 -17.23 15.99
N GLU A 11 -37.53 -18.43 15.55
CA GLU A 11 -36.64 -19.33 14.85
C GLU A 11 -36.32 -18.69 13.49
N GLU A 12 -35.08 -18.27 13.30
CA GLU A 12 -34.61 -17.72 12.03
C GLU A 12 -34.74 -18.83 10.98
N PRO A 13 -35.44 -18.57 9.84
CA PRO A 13 -35.70 -19.64 8.88
C PRO A 13 -34.39 -20.20 8.35
N ALA A 14 -34.25 -21.52 8.43
CA ALA A 14 -33.07 -22.23 7.92
C ALA A 14 -32.81 -21.84 6.46
N PRO A 15 -31.53 -21.64 6.07
CA PRO A 15 -31.18 -21.23 4.71
C PRO A 15 -31.70 -22.26 3.70
N GLN A 16 -32.48 -21.81 2.73
CA GLN A 16 -33.05 -22.69 1.71
C GLN A 16 -31.97 -23.12 0.73
N GLY A 17 -31.69 -24.43 0.63
CA GLY A 17 -30.77 -25.05 -0.32
C GLY A 17 -29.30 -24.99 0.12
N ASP A 18 -28.42 -25.56 -0.73
CA ASP A 18 -26.99 -25.66 -0.46
C ASP A 18 -26.29 -24.29 -0.50
N PRO A 19 -25.32 -24.06 0.38
CA PRO A 19 -24.57 -22.82 0.39
C PRO A 19 -23.70 -22.69 -0.89
N VAL A 20 -23.61 -21.46 -1.40
CA VAL A 20 -22.76 -21.15 -2.55
C VAL A 20 -21.29 -21.30 -2.15
N LYS A 21 -20.52 -22.09 -2.87
CA LYS A 21 -19.06 -22.23 -2.68
C LYS A 21 -18.36 -21.07 -3.37
N VAL A 22 -17.61 -20.29 -2.60
CA VAL A 22 -16.84 -19.14 -3.09
C VAL A 22 -15.35 -19.45 -3.02
N ALA A 23 -14.59 -19.05 -4.04
CA ALA A 23 -13.16 -19.18 -4.07
C ALA A 23 -12.51 -17.88 -4.56
N LEU A 24 -11.42 -17.48 -3.93
CA LEU A 24 -10.58 -16.35 -4.30
C LEU A 24 -9.25 -16.84 -4.89
N GLY A 25 -8.88 -16.35 -6.07
CA GLY A 25 -7.67 -16.77 -6.76
C GLY A 25 -7.19 -15.80 -7.84
N ALA A 26 -6.29 -16.25 -8.70
CA ALA A 26 -5.83 -15.50 -9.85
C ALA A 26 -6.86 -15.54 -10.99
N ALA A 27 -6.97 -14.44 -11.74
CA ALA A 27 -7.79 -14.41 -12.95
C ALA A 27 -7.22 -15.27 -14.07
N SER A 28 -5.92 -15.53 -14.04
CA SER A 28 -5.16 -16.28 -15.05
C SER A 28 -5.23 -17.81 -14.90
N GLY A 29 -5.74 -18.36 -13.78
CA GLY A 29 -5.86 -19.82 -13.61
C GLY A 29 -5.71 -20.33 -12.19
N THR A 30 -5.39 -21.64 -12.08
CA THR A 30 -5.26 -22.41 -10.85
C THR A 30 -3.81 -22.43 -10.38
N GLY A 31 -3.41 -21.47 -9.57
CA GLY A 31 -2.07 -21.44 -9.01
C GLY A 31 -1.99 -20.38 -7.91
N ALA A 32 -0.82 -20.29 -7.28
CA ALA A 32 -0.55 -19.18 -6.36
C ALA A 32 -0.69 -17.86 -7.12
N VAL A 33 -1.42 -16.90 -6.52
CA VAL A 33 -1.60 -15.58 -7.11
C VAL A 33 -0.27 -14.85 -7.11
N GLN A 34 0.20 -14.51 -8.30
CA GLN A 34 1.47 -13.81 -8.48
C GLN A 34 1.28 -12.29 -8.33
N ALA A 35 2.38 -11.61 -8.05
CA ALA A 35 2.40 -10.15 -8.16
C ALA A 35 2.02 -9.73 -9.59
N GLY A 36 1.06 -8.83 -9.71
CA GLY A 36 0.56 -8.36 -11.00
C GLY A 36 -0.57 -9.14 -11.60
N ASP A 37 -0.99 -10.24 -11.01
CA ASP A 37 -2.23 -10.90 -11.39
C ASP A 37 -3.44 -10.04 -11.04
N ARG A 38 -4.53 -10.23 -11.79
CA ARG A 38 -5.84 -9.76 -11.34
C ARG A 38 -6.47 -10.81 -10.44
N LEU A 39 -7.08 -10.37 -9.37
CA LEU A 39 -7.84 -11.25 -8.50
C LEU A 39 -9.17 -11.61 -9.14
N ARG A 40 -9.56 -12.87 -8.98
CA ARG A 40 -10.87 -13.39 -9.39
C ARG A 40 -11.54 -14.08 -8.22
N VAL A 41 -12.79 -13.77 -8.03
CA VAL A 41 -13.70 -14.50 -7.14
C VAL A 41 -14.64 -15.31 -7.99
N THR A 42 -14.83 -16.58 -7.67
CA THR A 42 -15.77 -17.48 -8.36
C THR A 42 -16.80 -18.03 -7.39
N ALA A 43 -18.04 -18.16 -7.87
CA ALA A 43 -19.13 -18.81 -7.15
C ALA A 43 -19.57 -20.10 -7.86
N LYS A 44 -19.76 -21.17 -7.12
CA LYS A 44 -20.33 -22.43 -7.59
C LYS A 44 -21.59 -22.75 -6.77
N GLY A 45 -22.67 -23.15 -7.45
CA GLY A 45 -23.97 -23.44 -6.83
C GLY A 45 -24.86 -22.19 -6.64
N GLY A 46 -24.49 -21.05 -7.25
CA GLY A 46 -25.24 -19.80 -7.21
C GLY A 46 -24.44 -18.62 -7.73
N VAL A 47 -24.80 -17.41 -7.32
CA VAL A 47 -24.23 -16.16 -7.79
C VAL A 47 -23.71 -15.29 -6.64
N LEU A 48 -22.74 -14.45 -6.95
CA LEU A 48 -22.26 -13.34 -6.12
C LEU A 48 -23.22 -12.17 -6.31
N THR A 49 -23.70 -11.58 -5.23
CA THR A 49 -24.53 -10.38 -5.26
C THR A 49 -23.72 -9.14 -4.87
N GLU A 50 -22.74 -9.32 -4.02
CA GLU A 50 -21.81 -8.26 -3.61
C GLU A 50 -20.43 -8.87 -3.33
N VAL A 51 -19.37 -8.16 -3.71
CA VAL A 51 -17.98 -8.59 -3.46
C VAL A 51 -17.16 -7.41 -2.99
N THR A 52 -16.56 -7.54 -1.83
CA THR A 52 -15.61 -6.61 -1.27
C THR A 52 -14.28 -7.32 -1.06
N VAL A 53 -13.22 -6.84 -1.71
CA VAL A 53 -11.84 -7.30 -1.50
C VAL A 53 -11.02 -6.14 -0.96
N THR A 54 -10.38 -6.34 0.17
CA THR A 54 -9.57 -5.30 0.84
C THR A 54 -8.12 -5.74 1.00
N ASP A 55 -7.22 -4.79 0.94
CA ASP A 55 -5.81 -4.95 1.31
C ASP A 55 -5.60 -4.77 2.83
N PRO A 56 -4.40 -4.99 3.37
CA PRO A 56 -4.11 -4.82 4.80
C PRO A 56 -4.26 -3.38 5.31
N ARG A 57 -4.27 -2.38 4.43
CA ARG A 57 -4.50 -0.96 4.75
C ARG A 57 -6.00 -0.62 4.76
N GLY A 58 -6.87 -1.62 4.54
CA GLY A 58 -8.31 -1.43 4.46
C GLY A 58 -8.76 -0.81 3.13
N GLN A 59 -7.89 -0.67 2.14
CA GLN A 59 -8.27 -0.14 0.83
C GLN A 59 -8.99 -1.21 0.03
N GLN A 60 -10.18 -0.87 -0.48
CA GLN A 60 -10.95 -1.76 -1.32
C GLN A 60 -10.39 -1.81 -2.73
N LEU A 61 -10.19 -3.03 -3.27
CA LEU A 61 -9.83 -3.24 -4.66
C LEU A 61 -11.06 -3.01 -5.55
N PRO A 62 -10.98 -2.07 -6.51
CA PRO A 62 -12.05 -1.90 -7.48
C PRO A 62 -12.14 -3.12 -8.38
N GLY A 63 -13.37 -3.58 -8.63
CA GLY A 63 -13.64 -4.73 -9.48
C GLY A 63 -15.07 -4.71 -10.01
N GLY A 64 -15.47 -5.79 -10.67
CA GLY A 64 -16.82 -5.92 -11.22
C GLY A 64 -17.24 -7.36 -11.35
N LEU A 65 -18.57 -7.57 -11.18
CA LEU A 65 -19.22 -8.85 -11.45
C LEU A 65 -19.24 -9.13 -12.95
N GLY A 66 -19.14 -10.40 -13.30
CA GLY A 66 -19.23 -10.91 -14.65
C GLY A 66 -19.92 -12.27 -14.70
N ASN A 67 -20.14 -12.77 -15.92
CA ASN A 67 -20.74 -14.09 -16.17
C ASN A 67 -22.03 -14.34 -15.38
N GLY A 68 -22.99 -13.38 -15.44
CA GLY A 68 -24.24 -13.51 -14.72
C GLY A 68 -24.11 -13.58 -13.19
N GLY A 69 -23.05 -12.96 -12.63
CA GLY A 69 -22.80 -12.96 -11.19
C GLY A 69 -21.99 -14.16 -10.68
N THR A 70 -21.58 -15.10 -11.52
CA THR A 70 -20.77 -16.25 -11.07
C THR A 70 -19.29 -15.92 -10.89
N THR A 71 -18.84 -14.77 -11.38
CA THR A 71 -17.47 -14.29 -11.20
C THR A 71 -17.44 -12.83 -10.82
N TRP A 72 -16.36 -12.42 -10.12
CA TRP A 72 -15.94 -11.05 -9.95
C TRP A 72 -14.45 -10.95 -10.30
N THR A 73 -14.03 -9.86 -10.92
CA THR A 73 -12.62 -9.67 -11.28
C THR A 73 -12.16 -8.26 -10.91
N SER A 74 -10.98 -8.16 -10.28
CA SER A 74 -10.39 -6.86 -9.95
C SER A 74 -10.01 -6.09 -11.22
N ARG A 75 -10.20 -4.76 -11.20
CA ARG A 75 -9.74 -3.86 -12.27
C ARG A 75 -8.25 -3.55 -12.13
N THR A 76 -7.73 -3.58 -10.93
CA THR A 76 -6.32 -3.35 -10.63
C THR A 76 -5.58 -4.68 -10.43
N LYS A 77 -4.28 -4.64 -10.65
CA LYS A 77 -3.37 -5.75 -10.38
C LYS A 77 -3.15 -5.88 -8.87
N ALA A 78 -2.97 -7.11 -8.41
CA ALA A 78 -2.63 -7.39 -7.02
C ALA A 78 -1.18 -6.97 -6.72
N ALA A 79 -0.97 -6.35 -5.57
CA ALA A 79 0.35 -6.01 -5.07
C ALA A 79 1.10 -7.27 -4.61
N PRO A 80 2.43 -7.30 -4.63
CA PRO A 80 3.21 -8.42 -4.13
C PRO A 80 3.13 -8.53 -2.61
N ASP A 81 3.36 -9.74 -2.08
CA ASP A 81 3.45 -10.05 -0.65
C ASP A 81 2.32 -9.42 0.18
N THR A 82 1.12 -9.42 -0.39
CA THR A 82 -0.03 -8.71 0.17
C THR A 82 -1.15 -9.70 0.49
N LYS A 83 -1.63 -9.67 1.75
CA LYS A 83 -2.78 -10.46 2.19
C LYS A 83 -4.06 -9.72 1.82
N TYR A 84 -4.83 -10.27 0.90
CA TYR A 84 -6.15 -9.78 0.55
C TYR A 84 -7.22 -10.53 1.34
N SER A 85 -8.23 -9.80 1.82
CA SER A 85 -9.40 -10.33 2.50
C SER A 85 -10.63 -10.11 1.64
N LEU A 86 -11.42 -11.17 1.45
CA LEU A 86 -12.66 -11.19 0.70
C LEU A 86 -13.84 -11.30 1.65
N VAL A 87 -14.86 -10.48 1.43
CA VAL A 87 -16.22 -10.69 1.91
C VAL A 87 -17.14 -10.69 0.69
N ALA A 88 -17.90 -11.78 0.50
CA ALA A 88 -18.85 -11.91 -0.59
C ALA A 88 -20.23 -12.23 -0.07
N ARG A 89 -21.26 -11.59 -0.61
CA ARG A 89 -22.66 -11.96 -0.45
C ARG A 89 -23.07 -12.84 -1.63
N THR A 90 -23.86 -13.88 -1.35
CA THR A 90 -24.22 -14.89 -2.35
C THR A 90 -25.71 -15.17 -2.33
N LYS A 91 -26.22 -15.70 -3.45
CA LYS A 91 -27.57 -16.20 -3.58
C LYS A 91 -27.53 -17.54 -4.34
N ASN A 92 -28.10 -18.60 -3.76
CA ASN A 92 -28.17 -19.90 -4.42
C ASN A 92 -29.37 -20.00 -5.40
N ALA A 93 -29.45 -21.10 -6.13
CA ALA A 93 -30.51 -21.31 -7.12
C ALA A 93 -31.95 -21.36 -6.50
N GLN A 94 -32.05 -21.70 -5.24
CA GLN A 94 -33.33 -21.76 -4.49
C GLN A 94 -33.68 -20.40 -3.86
N GLY A 95 -32.87 -19.37 -4.07
CA GLY A 95 -33.09 -18.03 -3.55
C GLY A 95 -32.49 -17.79 -2.16
N GLY A 96 -31.89 -18.81 -1.53
CA GLY A 96 -31.23 -18.69 -0.24
C GLY A 96 -30.03 -17.74 -0.32
N VAL A 97 -29.92 -16.81 0.64
CA VAL A 97 -28.85 -15.85 0.75
C VAL A 97 -27.76 -16.32 1.71
N GLY A 98 -26.52 -15.96 1.46
CA GLY A 98 -25.40 -16.33 2.30
C GLY A 98 -24.25 -15.34 2.21
N ALA A 99 -23.24 -15.54 3.04
CA ALA A 99 -22.01 -14.79 3.01
C ALA A 99 -20.80 -15.74 3.09
N ALA A 100 -19.74 -15.39 2.36
CA ALA A 100 -18.47 -16.11 2.41
C ALA A 100 -17.34 -15.14 2.75
N LYS A 101 -16.36 -15.64 3.51
CA LYS A 101 -15.12 -14.91 3.82
C LYS A 101 -13.95 -15.79 3.42
N GLU A 102 -13.04 -15.20 2.65
CA GLU A 102 -11.84 -15.88 2.19
C GLU A 102 -10.65 -14.93 2.30
N SER A 103 -9.46 -15.47 2.30
CA SER A 103 -8.24 -14.66 2.19
C SER A 103 -7.17 -15.38 1.39
N LEU A 104 -6.30 -14.61 0.75
CA LEU A 104 -5.09 -15.13 0.11
C LEU A 104 -3.93 -14.15 0.30
N THR A 105 -2.71 -14.66 0.21
CA THR A 105 -1.51 -13.82 0.12
C THR A 105 -0.88 -14.01 -1.25
N THR A 106 -0.59 -12.89 -1.91
CA THR A 106 0.11 -12.91 -3.19
C THR A 106 1.58 -13.25 -3.02
N ALA A 107 2.18 -13.86 -4.04
CA ALA A 107 3.61 -14.13 -4.04
C ALA A 107 4.43 -12.84 -4.00
N ARG A 108 5.66 -12.94 -3.53
CA ARG A 108 6.63 -11.82 -3.54
C ARG A 108 6.96 -11.41 -4.97
N ALA A 109 7.27 -10.12 -5.16
CA ALA A 109 7.74 -9.63 -6.45
C ALA A 109 9.13 -10.22 -6.77
N ALA A 110 9.27 -10.82 -7.95
CA ALA A 110 10.56 -11.35 -8.41
C ALA A 110 11.55 -10.21 -8.77
N ARG A 111 11.05 -9.01 -9.08
CA ARG A 111 11.85 -7.85 -9.49
C ARG A 111 11.37 -6.61 -8.75
N LEU A 112 12.31 -5.92 -8.11
CA LEU A 112 12.03 -4.70 -7.37
C LEU A 112 12.54 -3.47 -8.14
N ASN A 113 11.89 -2.34 -7.88
CA ASN A 113 12.37 -1.01 -8.22
C ASN A 113 12.58 -0.24 -6.92
N THR A 114 13.67 0.47 -6.85
CA THR A 114 14.02 1.35 -5.74
C THR A 114 14.15 2.78 -6.26
N LEU A 115 14.23 3.74 -5.36
CA LEU A 115 14.42 5.14 -5.71
C LEU A 115 15.31 5.84 -4.70
N THR A 116 15.91 6.92 -5.15
CA THR A 116 16.60 7.89 -4.31
C THR A 116 15.77 9.17 -4.27
N ALA A 117 15.45 9.63 -3.07
CA ALA A 117 14.76 10.90 -2.85
C ALA A 117 15.78 12.02 -2.59
N GLY A 118 15.58 13.17 -3.19
CA GLY A 118 16.38 14.37 -2.96
C GLY A 118 15.49 15.59 -2.69
N PRO A 119 16.04 16.58 -2.04
CA PRO A 119 17.44 16.83 -1.71
C PRO A 119 17.84 16.24 -0.34
N GLY A 120 18.84 15.36 -0.36
CA GLY A 120 19.55 14.97 0.85
C GLY A 120 18.87 13.97 1.79
N SER A 121 19.52 13.72 2.93
CA SER A 121 19.02 12.85 4.00
C SER A 121 17.87 13.49 4.79
N PRO A 122 17.04 12.71 5.49
CA PRO A 122 16.03 13.25 6.39
C PRO A 122 16.60 14.29 7.37
N GLY A 123 15.87 15.38 7.61
CA GLY A 123 16.28 16.45 8.51
C GLY A 123 17.24 17.48 7.90
N THR A 124 17.60 17.38 6.62
CA THR A 124 18.48 18.37 5.98
C THR A 124 17.79 19.70 5.73
N VAL A 125 18.57 20.78 5.74
CA VAL A 125 18.14 22.10 5.31
C VAL A 125 18.34 22.24 3.81
N VAL A 126 17.29 22.64 3.10
CA VAL A 126 17.24 22.68 1.64
C VAL A 126 17.01 24.11 1.18
N GLY A 127 17.79 24.62 0.22
CA GLY A 127 17.56 25.93 -0.36
C GLY A 127 16.19 26.05 -1.05
N ALA A 128 15.52 27.18 -0.88
CA ALA A 128 14.16 27.43 -1.33
C ALA A 128 13.89 27.21 -2.84
N GLY A 129 14.92 27.22 -3.68
CA GLY A 129 14.80 27.01 -5.13
C GLY A 129 15.08 25.58 -5.60
N ARG A 130 15.41 24.65 -4.70
CA ARG A 130 15.68 23.26 -5.12
C ARG A 130 14.39 22.47 -5.28
N PRO A 131 14.17 21.79 -6.43
CA PRO A 131 13.02 20.90 -6.61
C PRO A 131 13.18 19.65 -5.72
N LEU A 132 12.07 19.13 -5.24
CA LEU A 132 12.04 17.78 -4.68
C LEU A 132 12.14 16.79 -5.85
N ALA A 133 13.06 15.85 -5.75
CA ALA A 133 13.33 14.92 -6.81
C ALA A 133 13.25 13.48 -6.32
N LEU A 134 12.60 12.63 -7.08
CA LEU A 134 12.68 11.17 -6.94
C LEU A 134 13.35 10.62 -8.20
N THR A 135 14.48 9.95 -8.03
CA THR A 135 15.19 9.26 -9.12
C THR A 135 15.02 7.76 -8.96
N PHE A 136 14.56 7.10 -10.01
CA PHE A 136 14.22 5.69 -9.99
C PHE A 136 15.36 4.85 -10.57
N ASP A 137 15.66 3.70 -9.95
CA ASP A 137 16.75 2.84 -10.42
C ASP A 137 16.41 2.11 -11.72
N PHE A 138 15.12 1.88 -11.97
CA PHE A 138 14.63 1.30 -13.22
C PHE A 138 13.51 2.15 -13.82
N PRO A 139 13.29 2.05 -15.16
CA PRO A 139 12.26 2.82 -15.84
C PRO A 139 10.87 2.66 -15.25
N VAL A 140 10.14 3.77 -15.18
CA VAL A 140 8.75 3.83 -14.73
C VAL A 140 7.84 4.02 -15.93
N THR A 141 7.06 2.99 -16.28
CA THR A 141 6.15 3.04 -17.43
C THR A 141 4.74 3.48 -17.07
N ASP A 142 4.29 3.25 -15.82
CA ASP A 142 3.00 3.74 -15.32
C ASP A 142 3.18 4.95 -14.40
N ARG A 143 3.58 6.07 -15.01
CA ARG A 143 3.83 7.33 -14.29
C ARG A 143 2.61 7.83 -13.53
N ALA A 144 1.42 7.69 -14.12
CA ALA A 144 0.18 8.12 -13.49
C ALA A 144 -0.15 7.31 -12.22
N ALA A 145 0.16 6.01 -12.19
CA ALA A 145 -0.01 5.19 -10.99
C ALA A 145 0.95 5.64 -9.88
N VAL A 146 2.19 6.00 -10.22
CA VAL A 146 3.17 6.52 -9.29
C VAL A 146 2.73 7.88 -8.76
N GLU A 147 2.39 8.85 -9.62
CA GLU A 147 1.99 10.20 -9.20
C GLU A 147 0.82 10.21 -8.21
N ARG A 148 -0.18 9.34 -8.41
CA ARG A 148 -1.31 9.21 -7.49
C ARG A 148 -0.91 8.79 -6.06
N ARG A 149 0.30 8.27 -5.89
CA ARG A 149 0.86 7.82 -4.61
C ARG A 149 1.86 8.80 -4.00
N LEU A 150 2.13 9.89 -4.71
CA LEU A 150 3.03 10.94 -4.25
C LEU A 150 2.23 12.08 -3.61
N SER A 151 2.70 12.58 -2.49
CA SER A 151 2.11 13.76 -1.85
C SER A 151 3.19 14.64 -1.24
N VAL A 152 2.97 15.95 -1.29
CA VAL A 152 3.82 16.94 -0.64
C VAL A 152 2.95 17.82 0.24
N THR A 153 3.38 18.02 1.48
CA THR A 153 2.69 18.85 2.47
C THR A 153 3.66 19.80 3.15
N SER A 154 3.19 21.00 3.50
CA SER A 154 3.93 21.99 4.28
C SER A 154 2.96 22.74 5.19
N GLY A 155 2.67 22.16 6.38
CA GLY A 155 1.64 22.68 7.29
C GLY A 155 0.20 22.55 6.78
N GLY A 156 0.00 21.81 5.67
CA GLY A 156 -1.27 21.58 4.99
C GLY A 156 -1.02 21.07 3.57
N ARG A 157 -2.10 20.95 2.78
CA ARG A 157 -1.97 20.56 1.38
C ARG A 157 -1.26 21.66 0.58
N THR A 158 -0.13 21.33 -0.03
CA THR A 158 0.67 22.30 -0.78
C THR A 158 0.37 22.18 -2.28
N ALA A 159 0.06 23.32 -2.91
CA ALA A 159 -0.12 23.37 -4.36
C ALA A 159 1.21 23.27 -5.08
N GLY A 160 1.27 22.45 -6.11
CA GLY A 160 2.46 22.24 -6.93
C GLY A 160 2.21 21.21 -8.02
N SER A 161 3.23 20.92 -8.80
CA SER A 161 3.13 20.00 -9.94
C SER A 161 4.34 19.06 -10.05
N TRP A 162 4.09 17.87 -10.56
CA TRP A 162 5.11 16.86 -10.86
C TRP A 162 5.59 17.01 -12.30
N HIS A 163 6.89 16.93 -12.51
CA HIS A 163 7.52 17.03 -13.82
C HIS A 163 8.46 15.85 -14.05
N TRP A 164 8.11 14.99 -15.00
CA TRP A 164 8.92 13.85 -15.37
C TRP A 164 10.03 14.22 -16.33
N GLY A 165 11.21 13.63 -16.10
CA GLY A 165 12.39 13.81 -16.94
C GLY A 165 13.37 12.66 -16.74
N LYS A 166 14.62 12.94 -17.10
CA LYS A 166 15.76 12.05 -16.88
C LYS A 166 16.78 12.77 -16.02
N ASP A 167 17.51 12.01 -15.20
CA ASP A 167 18.72 12.52 -14.56
C ASP A 167 19.92 12.52 -15.54
N ARG A 168 21.07 12.97 -15.08
CA ARG A 168 22.31 12.99 -15.90
C ARG A 168 22.79 11.61 -16.33
N SER A 169 22.36 10.56 -15.65
CA SER A 169 22.69 9.15 -15.96
C SER A 169 21.63 8.50 -16.85
N GLY A 170 20.60 9.24 -17.30
CA GLY A 170 19.51 8.74 -18.13
C GLY A 170 18.43 7.98 -17.36
N ARG A 171 18.47 7.93 -16.03
CA ARG A 171 17.45 7.29 -15.21
C ARG A 171 16.18 8.14 -15.15
N ASP A 172 15.02 7.50 -15.02
CA ASP A 172 13.77 8.22 -14.83
C ASP A 172 13.82 9.01 -13.52
N ARG A 173 13.30 10.24 -13.61
CA ARG A 173 13.26 11.19 -12.51
C ARG A 173 11.93 11.93 -12.55
N VAL A 174 11.35 12.19 -11.38
CA VAL A 174 10.22 13.10 -11.23
C VAL A 174 10.58 14.19 -10.23
N ASP A 175 10.40 15.43 -10.66
CA ASP A 175 10.61 16.63 -9.85
C ASP A 175 9.27 17.20 -9.44
N TRP A 176 9.12 17.58 -8.17
CA TRP A 176 7.99 18.36 -7.72
C TRP A 176 8.40 19.81 -7.48
N ARG A 177 7.57 20.73 -7.94
CA ARG A 177 7.77 22.16 -7.78
C ARG A 177 6.54 22.79 -7.15
N PRO A 178 6.72 23.61 -6.07
CA PRO A 178 5.62 24.33 -5.48
C PRO A 178 5.11 25.40 -6.44
N ALA A 179 3.81 25.66 -6.43
CA ALA A 179 3.20 26.75 -7.18
C ALA A 179 3.68 28.14 -6.70
N GLN A 180 4.06 28.22 -5.43
CA GLN A 180 4.68 29.41 -4.83
C GLN A 180 5.94 29.01 -4.09
N GLN A 181 6.97 29.83 -4.18
CA GLN A 181 8.24 29.58 -3.50
C GLN A 181 8.04 29.50 -1.98
N TRP A 182 8.63 28.49 -1.36
CA TRP A 182 8.56 28.33 0.09
C TRP A 182 9.36 29.39 0.83
N LYS A 183 8.82 29.79 1.96
CA LYS A 183 9.54 30.69 2.89
C LYS A 183 10.58 29.90 3.68
N PRO A 184 11.72 30.51 4.02
CA PRO A 184 12.67 29.91 4.96
C PRO A 184 11.98 29.51 6.28
N GLY A 185 12.38 28.38 6.85
CA GLY A 185 11.77 27.80 8.04
C GLY A 185 10.55 26.93 7.78
N THR A 186 10.08 26.81 6.53
CA THR A 186 8.96 25.93 6.19
C THR A 186 9.39 24.47 6.32
N HIS A 187 8.64 23.67 7.10
CA HIS A 187 8.81 22.23 7.16
C HIS A 187 8.01 21.59 6.03
N VAL A 188 8.65 20.71 5.28
CA VAL A 188 8.07 20.03 4.13
C VAL A 188 8.19 18.53 4.31
N THR A 189 7.09 17.83 4.07
CA THR A 189 7.03 16.36 4.02
C THR A 189 6.70 15.93 2.60
N LEU A 190 7.56 15.11 2.01
CA LEU A 190 7.29 14.36 0.80
C LEU A 190 7.00 12.91 1.20
N ARG A 191 5.83 12.41 0.84
CA ARG A 191 5.46 11.02 1.02
C ARG A 191 5.27 10.35 -0.33
N ALA A 192 5.91 9.20 -0.52
CA ALA A 192 5.78 8.36 -1.68
C ALA A 192 5.32 6.96 -1.22
N ALA A 193 3.99 6.75 -1.16
CA ALA A 193 3.37 5.49 -0.75
C ALA A 193 3.44 4.46 -1.88
N LEU A 194 4.64 4.03 -2.23
CA LEU A 194 4.93 3.24 -3.43
C LEU A 194 5.07 1.75 -3.17
N GLY A 195 5.23 1.30 -1.92
CA GLY A 195 5.39 -0.12 -1.60
C GLY A 195 4.33 -0.99 -2.28
N GLY A 196 4.77 -1.96 -3.09
CA GLY A 196 3.91 -2.84 -3.87
C GLY A 196 3.26 -2.22 -5.12
N VAL A 197 3.55 -0.96 -5.45
CA VAL A 197 3.06 -0.32 -6.68
C VAL A 197 3.85 -0.81 -7.88
N TYR A 198 3.17 -1.17 -8.95
CA TYR A 198 3.79 -1.59 -10.21
C TYR A 198 4.48 -0.40 -10.89
N SER A 199 5.77 -0.55 -11.20
CA SER A 199 6.57 0.47 -11.87
C SER A 199 6.75 0.25 -13.37
N GLY A 200 6.49 -0.97 -13.85
CA GLY A 200 6.72 -1.37 -15.24
C GLY A 200 7.74 -2.51 -15.37
N GLY A 201 7.79 -3.16 -16.53
CA GLY A 201 8.75 -4.22 -16.82
C GLY A 201 8.72 -5.42 -15.85
N GLY A 202 7.58 -5.70 -15.22
CA GLY A 202 7.45 -6.75 -14.21
C GLY A 202 8.03 -6.37 -12.85
N ARG A 203 8.32 -5.10 -12.59
CA ARG A 203 8.89 -4.59 -11.33
C ARG A 203 7.85 -3.92 -10.46
N TYR A 204 8.06 -3.99 -9.16
CA TYR A 204 7.26 -3.32 -8.12
C TYR A 204 8.18 -2.52 -7.21
N PHE A 205 7.70 -1.40 -6.68
CA PHE A 205 8.46 -0.69 -5.67
C PHE A 205 8.57 -1.54 -4.41
N ALA A 206 9.79 -1.55 -3.83
CA ALA A 206 10.06 -2.31 -2.61
C ALA A 206 9.36 -1.71 -1.40
N ASP A 207 9.39 -0.37 -1.27
CA ASP A 207 9.08 0.34 -0.04
C ASP A 207 8.23 1.59 -0.28
N ASP A 208 7.66 2.09 0.81
CA ASP A 208 7.18 3.45 0.94
C ASP A 208 8.36 4.36 1.34
N TYR A 209 8.34 5.62 0.91
CA TYR A 209 9.40 6.58 1.21
C TYR A 209 8.79 7.84 1.81
N ASP A 210 9.30 8.26 2.95
CA ASP A 210 8.95 9.51 3.61
C ASP A 210 10.21 10.36 3.76
N LEU A 211 10.16 11.61 3.27
CA LEU A 211 11.26 12.55 3.37
C LEU A 211 10.75 13.82 4.05
N ASN A 212 11.38 14.16 5.17
CA ASN A 212 11.11 15.39 5.92
C ASN A 212 12.32 16.30 5.85
N PHE A 213 12.12 17.59 5.57
CA PHE A 213 13.19 18.57 5.52
C PHE A 213 12.64 19.98 5.84
N THR A 214 13.57 20.89 6.11
CA THR A 214 13.24 22.30 6.37
C THR A 214 13.81 23.17 5.25
N ILE A 215 13.04 24.14 4.80
CA ILE A 215 13.49 25.12 3.82
C ILE A 215 14.43 26.12 4.52
N GLY A 216 15.66 26.19 4.04
CA GLY A 216 16.63 27.18 4.46
C GLY A 216 16.55 28.47 3.66
N ARG A 217 17.35 29.46 4.05
CA ARG A 217 17.54 30.67 3.27
C ARG A 217 18.28 30.34 1.98
N SER A 218 17.92 30.98 0.88
CA SER A 218 18.73 30.95 -0.33
C SER A 218 20.05 31.64 -0.03
N CYS A 219 21.15 30.91 -0.13
CA CYS A 219 22.47 31.51 -0.03
C CYS A 219 22.83 32.14 -1.39
N THR A 220 23.08 33.41 -1.42
CA THR A 220 23.73 34.10 -2.53
C THR A 220 25.24 33.92 -2.39
N ASP A 221 26.01 34.07 -3.48
CA ASP A 221 27.46 33.93 -3.47
C ASP A 221 28.16 34.89 -2.47
N SER A 222 27.47 35.98 -2.08
CA SER A 222 27.92 36.93 -1.06
C SER A 222 27.83 36.38 0.38
N ASP A 223 27.06 35.31 0.61
CA ASP A 223 26.83 34.76 1.94
C ASP A 223 27.67 33.52 2.26
N MET A 224 28.58 33.14 1.38
CA MET A 224 29.41 31.93 1.49
C MET A 224 30.41 31.91 2.66
N GLY A 225 30.25 32.75 3.63
CA GLY A 225 31.07 32.78 4.86
C GLY A 225 30.29 32.94 6.16
N ARG A 226 28.99 33.11 6.13
CA ARG A 226 28.14 33.34 7.31
C ARG A 226 26.95 32.45 7.32
N ASP A 227 26.99 31.39 8.14
CA ASP A 227 25.84 30.56 8.58
C ASP A 227 24.79 30.12 7.53
N CYS A 228 25.17 29.96 6.27
CA CYS A 228 24.37 29.28 5.27
C CYS A 228 24.27 27.80 5.60
N GLY A 229 23.16 27.34 6.10
CA GLY A 229 22.88 25.93 6.33
C GLY A 229 22.94 25.47 7.79
N LYS A 230 23.18 26.35 8.76
CA LYS A 230 23.04 26.02 10.17
C LYS A 230 21.65 26.43 10.67
N VAL A 231 20.67 25.54 10.50
CA VAL A 231 19.48 25.53 11.37
C VAL A 231 19.78 24.51 12.46
N GLN A 232 19.69 24.91 13.72
CA GLN A 232 19.81 24.01 14.85
C GLN A 232 18.70 22.96 14.70
N VAL A 233 19.09 21.72 14.53
CA VAL A 233 18.21 20.57 14.51
C VAL A 233 17.75 20.35 15.95
N SER A 234 16.52 20.71 16.25
CA SER A 234 15.85 20.21 17.45
C SER A 234 15.46 18.77 17.16
N ASP A 235 16.10 17.86 17.83
CA ASP A 235 15.90 16.42 17.93
C ASP A 235 15.62 15.62 16.65
N PRO A 236 16.38 14.55 16.39
CA PRO A 236 16.14 13.65 15.27
C PRO A 236 14.81 12.92 15.48
N VAL A 237 13.88 13.10 14.56
CA VAL A 237 12.71 12.23 14.48
C VAL A 237 13.22 10.84 14.08
N GLU A 238 13.06 9.93 15.01
CA GLU A 238 13.39 8.52 14.88
C GLU A 238 12.68 7.95 13.64
N VAL A 239 13.47 7.50 12.68
CA VAL A 239 12.96 6.76 11.54
C VAL A 239 12.53 5.40 12.06
N THR A 240 11.25 5.22 12.30
CA THR A 240 10.72 3.91 12.65
C THR A 240 10.86 3.01 11.43
N ALA A 241 11.89 2.19 11.43
CA ALA A 241 11.97 1.04 10.54
C ALA A 241 10.76 0.15 10.80
N PRO A 242 10.17 -0.50 9.78
CA PRO A 242 9.10 -1.45 10.01
C PRO A 242 9.61 -2.53 10.97
N SER A 243 8.88 -2.71 12.10
CA SER A 243 9.22 -3.69 13.12
C SER A 243 9.41 -5.06 12.47
N GLU A 244 10.61 -5.59 12.60
CA GLU A 244 10.85 -7.01 12.38
C GLU A 244 9.92 -7.78 13.31
N ARG A 245 9.03 -8.55 12.73
CA ARG A 245 8.20 -9.50 13.47
C ARG A 245 9.15 -10.49 14.14
N GLY A 246 9.23 -10.45 15.49
CA GLY A 246 10.02 -11.33 16.29
C GLY A 246 9.73 -12.79 15.93
N GLU A 247 10.77 -13.48 15.53
CA GLU A 247 10.82 -14.93 15.58
C GLU A 247 10.86 -15.33 17.05
N ASP A 248 9.76 -15.93 17.49
CA ASP A 248 9.62 -16.55 18.81
C ASP A 248 10.49 -17.83 18.81
N ASN A 249 11.76 -17.66 19.15
CA ASN A 249 12.70 -18.76 19.29
C ASN A 249 12.55 -19.35 20.70
N ARG A 250 11.61 -20.27 20.86
CA ARG A 250 11.56 -21.14 22.03
C ARG A 250 12.72 -22.11 21.99
N THR A 251 13.81 -21.70 22.60
CA THR A 251 14.87 -22.63 22.97
C THR A 251 14.39 -23.47 24.15
N THR A 252 13.98 -24.70 23.90
CA THR A 252 13.81 -25.72 24.90
C THR A 252 15.18 -26.06 25.50
N GLY A 253 15.35 -25.74 26.79
CA GLY A 253 16.51 -26.13 27.55
C GLY A 253 16.61 -27.65 27.62
N ILE A 254 17.76 -28.16 27.26
CA ILE A 254 18.18 -29.53 27.54
C ILE A 254 19.08 -29.47 28.79
N GLY A 255 18.61 -30.15 29.83
CA GLY A 255 19.24 -30.19 31.11
C GLY A 255 20.64 -30.83 31.11
N ASP A 256 21.47 -30.30 31.97
CA ASP A 256 22.71 -30.87 32.47
C ASP A 256 22.49 -32.27 33.03
N TRP A 257 23.28 -33.23 32.54
CA TRP A 257 23.59 -34.47 33.27
C TRP A 257 25.08 -34.45 33.60
N HIS A 258 25.37 -34.14 34.87
CA HIS A 258 26.59 -34.58 35.49
C HIS A 258 26.42 -36.04 35.88
N ASP A 259 27.40 -36.87 35.50
CA ASP A 259 27.82 -38.02 36.27
C ASP A 259 29.26 -38.41 35.94
N GLY A 260 30.03 -38.62 37.08
CA GLY A 260 30.93 -39.64 37.41
C GLY A 260 32.36 -39.62 36.95
#